data_f077f50de5a95223da7c5dab4aa65fcb
#
_entry.id   f077f50de5a95223da7c5dab4aa65fcb
#
_cell.length_a   1.000
_cell.length_b   1.000
_cell.length_c   1.000
_cell.angle_alpha   90.00
_cell.angle_beta   90.00
_cell.angle_gamma   90.00
#
_symmetry.space_group_name_H-M   'P 1'
#
loop_
_entity.id
_entity.type
_entity.pdbx_description
1 polymer ?
#
loop_
_entity_poly.entity_id
_entity_poly.type
_entity_poly.pdbx_seq_one_letter_code
_entity_poly.pdbx_strand_id
1 'polypeptide(L)' 'MATIQKRGDSYSIRVSCGYNTKGKQVIQSMTWKPDAKMTAKQIEKELNRQAVMFEEACMHGYQSR' A
#
# COMPACT_ATOMS: atom_id res chain seq x y z
N MET A 1 -1.64 -6.17 -7.07
CA MET A 1 -1.15 -4.85 -7.51
C MET A 1 -1.56 -3.76 -6.53
N ALA A 2 -0.73 -2.78 -6.38
CA ALA A 2 -1.00 -1.69 -5.46
C ALA A 2 -1.62 -0.52 -6.21
N THR A 3 -2.60 0.10 -5.58
CA THR A 3 -3.26 1.29 -6.11
C THR A 3 -3.00 2.45 -5.18
N ILE A 4 -2.59 3.57 -5.72
CA ILE A 4 -2.29 4.75 -4.93
C ILE A 4 -3.23 5.88 -5.34
N GLN A 5 -3.91 6.47 -4.37
CA GLN A 5 -4.80 7.58 -4.59
C GLN A 5 -4.35 8.77 -3.76
N LYS A 6 -4.36 9.95 -4.37
CA LYS A 6 -4.02 11.16 -3.67
C LYS A 6 -5.29 11.76 -3.07
N ARG A 7 -5.24 12.07 -1.79
CA ARG A 7 -6.35 12.69 -1.10
C ARG A 7 -5.85 13.89 -0.32
N GLY A 8 -6.07 15.06 -0.87
CA GLY A 8 -5.61 16.28 -0.22
C GLY A 8 -4.12 16.24 0.04
N ASP A 9 -3.75 16.22 1.31
CA ASP A 9 -2.34 16.21 1.70
C ASP A 9 -1.81 14.81 1.97
N SER A 10 -2.63 13.80 1.79
CA SER A 10 -2.20 12.44 2.09
C SER A 10 -2.44 11.52 0.90
N TYR A 11 -1.89 10.32 1.00
CA TYR A 11 -2.02 9.32 -0.04
C TYR A 11 -2.60 8.05 0.57
N SER A 12 -3.48 7.43 -0.17
CA SER A 12 -4.09 6.16 0.24
C SER A 12 -3.50 5.06 -0.63
N ILE A 13 -2.91 4.07 0.02
CA ILE A 13 -2.30 2.93 -0.68
C ILE A 13 -3.15 1.70 -0.44
N ARG A 14 -3.61 1.08 -1.52
CA ARG A 14 -4.41 -0.14 -1.44
C ARG A 14 -3.65 -1.27 -2.11
N VAL A 15 -3.60 -2.41 -1.45
CA VAL A 15 -2.97 -3.59 -2.03
C VAL A 15 -3.90 -4.77 -1.89
N SER A 16 -3.84 -5.65 -2.88
CA SER A 16 -4.60 -6.89 -2.87
C SER A 16 -3.76 -7.98 -2.23
N CYS A 17 -4.28 -8.58 -1.18
CA CYS A 17 -3.57 -9.60 -0.42
C CYS A 17 -3.94 -11.02 -0.83
N GLY A 18 -4.64 -11.15 -1.95
CA GLY A 18 -5.06 -12.46 -2.40
C GLY A 18 -6.46 -12.78 -1.91
N TYR A 19 -6.74 -14.07 -1.75
CA TYR A 19 -8.07 -14.50 -1.35
C TYR A 19 -7.99 -15.24 -0.02
N ASN A 20 -9.02 -15.05 0.79
CA ASN A 20 -9.08 -15.75 2.06
C ASN A 20 -9.66 -17.16 1.86
N THR A 21 -9.85 -17.88 2.96
CA THR A 21 -10.36 -19.24 2.89
C THR A 21 -11.78 -19.31 2.37
N LYS A 22 -12.50 -18.23 2.43
CA LYS A 22 -13.88 -18.16 1.93
C LYS A 22 -13.94 -17.80 0.45
N GLY A 23 -12.79 -17.60 -0.17
CA GLY A 23 -12.74 -17.24 -1.57
C GLY A 23 -12.98 -15.77 -1.86
N LYS A 24 -13.03 -14.95 -0.84
CA LYS A 24 -13.23 -13.51 -1.03
C LYS A 24 -11.90 -12.80 -1.09
N GLN A 25 -11.82 -11.82 -1.97
CA GLN A 25 -10.61 -11.04 -2.12
C GLN A 25 -10.37 -10.18 -0.89
N VAL A 26 -9.15 -10.23 -0.39
CA VAL A 26 -8.75 -9.43 0.77
C VAL A 26 -7.97 -8.23 0.29
N ILE A 27 -8.46 -7.05 0.64
CA ILE A 27 -7.80 -5.80 0.25
C ILE A 27 -7.41 -5.05 1.51
N GLN A 28 -6.16 -4.69 1.59
CA GLN A 28 -5.65 -3.87 2.70
C GLN A 28 -5.40 -2.46 2.20
N SER A 29 -5.60 -1.50 3.07
CA SER A 29 -5.34 -0.12 2.72
C SER A 29 -4.65 0.58 3.87
N MET A 30 -3.86 1.58 3.52
CA MET A 30 -3.20 2.40 4.52
C MET A 30 -3.13 3.83 4.01
N THR A 31 -3.03 4.76 4.95
CA THR A 31 -2.88 6.17 4.62
C THR A 31 -1.46 6.59 4.96
N TRP A 32 -0.82 7.26 4.04
CA TRP A 32 0.52 7.78 4.23
C TRP A 32 0.54 9.26 3.93
N LYS A 33 1.11 10.02 4.83
CA LYS A 33 1.19 11.47 4.66
C LYS A 33 2.65 11.87 4.47
N PRO A 34 2.99 12.50 3.34
CA PRO A 34 4.36 12.90 3.10
C PRO A 34 4.76 14.08 3.97
N ASP A 35 6.05 14.20 4.19
CA ASP A 35 6.59 15.34 4.91
C ASP A 35 6.51 16.58 4.02
N ALA A 36 6.28 17.74 4.62
CA ALA A 36 6.19 18.98 3.87
C ALA A 36 7.50 19.33 3.17
N LYS A 37 8.60 18.76 3.64
CA LYS A 37 9.92 19.03 3.06
C LYS A 37 10.24 18.13 1.88
N MET A 38 9.40 17.16 1.60
CA MET A 38 9.67 16.22 0.51
C MET A 38 9.30 16.83 -0.83
N THR A 39 10.15 16.56 -1.82
CA THR A 39 9.85 16.98 -3.18
C THR A 39 8.92 15.96 -3.83
N ALA A 40 8.35 16.33 -4.98
CA ALA A 40 7.45 15.44 -5.69
C ALA A 40 8.13 14.12 -6.05
N LYS A 41 9.39 14.18 -6.43
CA LYS A 41 10.15 12.98 -6.77
C LYS A 41 10.35 12.08 -5.56
N GLN A 42 10.64 12.69 -4.42
CA GLN A 42 10.82 11.92 -3.19
C GLN A 42 9.52 11.28 -2.74
N ILE A 43 8.44 12.01 -2.87
CA ILE A 43 7.12 11.49 -2.50
C ILE A 43 6.79 10.29 -3.37
N GLU A 44 6.99 10.38 -4.66
CA GLU A 44 6.69 9.29 -5.57
C GLU A 44 7.55 8.07 -5.26
N LYS A 45 8.82 8.29 -5.00
CA LYS A 45 9.74 7.19 -4.68
C LYS A 45 9.32 6.49 -3.38
N GLU A 46 8.96 7.28 -2.37
CA GLU A 46 8.54 6.70 -1.10
C GLU A 46 7.22 5.97 -1.24
N LEU A 47 6.30 6.52 -2.03
CA LEU A 47 5.02 5.85 -2.25
C LEU A 47 5.22 4.47 -2.86
N ASN A 48 6.05 4.39 -3.88
CA ASN A 48 6.33 3.11 -4.51
C ASN A 48 6.96 2.13 -3.54
N ARG A 49 7.89 2.62 -2.73
CA ARG A 49 8.56 1.80 -1.75
C ARG A 49 7.57 1.28 -0.70
N GLN A 50 6.74 2.19 -0.19
CA GLN A 50 5.75 1.81 0.82
C GLN A 50 4.75 0.81 0.25
N ALA A 51 4.33 1.02 -0.98
CA ALA A 51 3.38 0.12 -1.61
C ALA A 51 3.97 -1.29 -1.75
N VAL A 52 5.22 -1.38 -2.19
CA VAL A 52 5.87 -2.67 -2.36
C VAL A 52 6.04 -3.37 -1.02
N MET A 53 6.51 -2.64 -0.02
CA MET A 53 6.71 -3.22 1.32
C MET A 53 5.40 -3.67 1.92
N PHE A 54 4.37 -2.87 1.75
CA PHE A 54 3.05 -3.20 2.29
C PHE A 54 2.49 -4.45 1.62
N GLU A 55 2.65 -4.53 0.31
CA GLU A 55 2.17 -5.68 -0.45
C GLU A 55 2.90 -6.95 -0.03
N GLU A 56 4.21 -6.87 0.11
CA GLU A 56 4.99 -8.03 0.54
C GLU A 56 4.59 -8.49 1.92
N ALA A 57 4.46 -7.56 2.85
CA ALA A 57 4.08 -7.89 4.21
C ALA A 57 2.71 -8.54 4.25
N CYS A 58 1.79 -8.02 3.45
CA CYS A 58 0.45 -8.55 3.38
C CYS A 58 0.43 -9.97 2.85
N MET A 59 1.16 -10.21 1.77
CA MET A 59 1.21 -11.52 1.17
C MET A 59 1.89 -12.54 2.08
N HIS A 60 2.95 -12.12 2.74
CA HIS A 60 3.65 -13.02 3.67
C HIS A 60 2.76 -13.41 4.84
N GLY A 61 1.95 -12.47 5.31
CA GLY A 61 1.06 -12.77 6.41
C GLY A 61 0.06 -13.85 6.08
N TYR A 62 -0.41 -13.89 4.85
CA TYR A 62 -1.38 -14.88 4.44
C TYR A 62 -0.75 -16.17 3.99
N GLN A 63 0.48 -16.12 3.54
CA GLN A 63 1.16 -17.31 3.05
C GLN A 63 1.87 -18.08 4.14
N SER A 64 1.93 -17.53 5.32
CA SER A 64 2.64 -18.18 6.42
C SER A 64 1.92 -19.42 6.91
N ARG A 65 0.84 -19.77 6.29
CA ARG A 65 0.11 -20.98 6.63
C ARG A 65 0.53 -22.13 5.74
#